data_473966a87852970b0538cdf1b7b42799
#
_entry.id   473966a87852970b0538cdf1b7b42799
#
_cell.length_a   1.000
_cell.length_b   1.000
_cell.length_c   1.000
_cell.angle_alpha   90.00
_cell.angle_beta   90.00
_cell.angle_gamma   90.00
#
_symmetry.space_group_name_H-M   'P 1'
#
loop_
_entity.id
_entity.type
_entity.pdbx_description
1 polymer ?
#
loop_
_entity_poly.entity_id
_entity_poly.type
_entity_poly.pdbx_seq_one_letter_code
_entity_poly.pdbx_strand_id
1 'polypeptide(L)' 'MKLKKNMRRFDPRTCTECKSDIPRGQKYGQKTKSIPYKQTLMTDCPKEEVPDWAWQTVYFKQEFDFCEKCCIKKGWV' A
#
# COMPACT_ATOMS: atom_id res chain seq x y z
N MET A 1 6.66 9.43 -13.18
CA MET A 1 5.42 9.24 -12.40
C MET A 1 4.52 10.46 -12.52
N LYS A 2 3.25 10.24 -12.71
CA LYS A 2 2.28 11.34 -12.78
C LYS A 2 1.69 11.59 -11.39
N LEU A 3 1.78 12.83 -10.92
CA LEU A 3 1.23 13.21 -9.63
C LEU A 3 -0.29 13.34 -9.69
N LYS A 4 -0.95 12.95 -8.62
CA LYS A 4 -2.39 13.10 -8.43
C LYS A 4 -2.66 14.19 -7.40
N LYS A 5 -3.82 14.82 -7.52
CA LYS A 5 -4.27 15.80 -6.53
C LYS A 5 -5.06 15.10 -5.44
N ASN A 6 -4.73 15.37 -4.17
CA ASN A 6 -5.45 14.79 -3.06
C ASN A 6 -6.80 15.47 -2.89
N MET A 7 -7.88 14.73 -3.16
CA MET A 7 -9.26 15.22 -3.04
C MET A 7 -10.00 14.63 -1.85
N ARG A 8 -9.28 13.99 -0.94
CA ARG A 8 -9.87 13.40 0.26
C ARG A 8 -10.51 14.46 1.15
N ARG A 9 -11.77 14.24 1.53
CA ARG A 9 -12.48 15.17 2.40
C ARG A 9 -12.11 15.00 3.87
N PHE A 10 -11.85 13.75 4.27
CA PHE A 10 -11.51 13.40 5.64
C PHE A 10 -10.13 12.77 5.62
N ASP A 11 -9.45 12.76 6.75
CA ASP A 11 -8.16 12.10 6.95
C ASP A 11 -7.12 12.40 5.87
N PRO A 12 -6.15 13.27 6.13
CA PRO A 12 -5.11 13.54 5.16
C PRO A 12 -4.34 12.26 4.83
N ARG A 13 -3.83 12.18 3.61
CA ARG A 13 -2.92 11.10 3.25
C ARG A 13 -1.59 11.34 3.95
N THR A 14 -0.91 10.26 4.29
CA THR A 14 0.40 10.33 4.93
C THR A 14 1.47 9.85 3.97
N CYS A 15 2.54 10.62 3.83
CA CYS A 15 3.69 10.22 3.03
C CYS A 15 4.39 9.02 3.70
N THR A 16 4.64 7.97 2.92
CA THR A 16 5.30 6.76 3.43
C THR A 16 6.76 7.02 3.77
N GLU A 17 7.42 7.92 3.05
CA GLU A 17 8.84 8.20 3.22
C GLU A 17 9.12 9.13 4.41
N CYS A 18 8.56 10.34 4.38
CA CYS A 18 8.82 11.35 5.41
C CYS A 18 7.75 11.39 6.50
N LYS A 19 6.68 10.63 6.34
CA LYS A 19 5.54 10.55 7.26
C LYS A 19 4.84 11.88 7.51
N SER A 20 4.98 12.82 6.60
CA SER A 20 4.27 14.08 6.64
C SER A 20 2.87 13.93 6.08
N ASP A 21 1.95 14.72 6.61
CA ASP A 21 0.58 14.73 6.10
C ASP A 21 0.50 15.40 4.73
N ILE A 22 -0.34 14.85 3.87
CA ILE A 22 -0.64 15.41 2.56
C ILE A 22 -2.05 15.96 2.61
N PRO A 23 -2.21 17.28 2.85
CA PRO A 23 -3.55 17.85 2.99
C PRO A 23 -4.29 17.88 1.66
N ARG A 24 -5.61 18.08 1.75
CA ARG A 24 -6.45 18.19 0.58
C ARG A 24 -5.99 19.32 -0.33
N GLY A 25 -5.96 19.03 -1.62
CA GLY A 25 -5.54 19.99 -2.64
C GLY A 25 -4.07 19.91 -3.00
N GLN A 26 -3.25 19.20 -2.23
CA GLN A 26 -1.83 19.01 -2.56
C GLN A 26 -1.65 17.83 -3.50
N LYS A 27 -0.60 17.90 -4.29
CA LYS A 27 -0.22 16.82 -5.19
C LYS A 27 0.55 15.74 -4.44
N TYR A 28 0.33 14.50 -4.84
CA TYR A 28 1.05 13.36 -4.28
C TYR A 28 1.30 12.31 -5.35
N GLY A 29 2.33 11.51 -5.17
CA GLY A 29 2.61 10.35 -6.00
C GLY A 29 2.11 9.09 -5.30
N GLN A 30 1.61 8.12 -6.07
CA GLN A 30 1.15 6.86 -5.54
C GLN A 30 1.82 5.70 -6.26
N LYS A 31 2.33 4.75 -5.50
CA LYS A 31 2.86 3.49 -6.01
C LYS A 31 2.09 2.33 -5.41
N THR A 32 1.86 1.33 -6.21
CA THR A 32 1.21 0.10 -5.77
C THR A 32 2.21 -1.05 -5.80
N LYS A 33 2.11 -1.94 -4.83
CA LYS A 33 2.93 -3.13 -4.75
C LYS A 33 2.05 -4.33 -4.48
N SER A 34 2.26 -5.41 -5.23
CA SER A 34 1.59 -6.68 -4.96
C SER A 34 2.41 -7.46 -3.95
N ILE A 35 1.80 -7.79 -2.82
CA ILE A 35 2.46 -8.50 -1.73
C ILE A 35 1.86 -9.90 -1.67
N PRO A 36 2.69 -10.95 -1.84
CA PRO A 36 2.20 -12.31 -1.69
C PRO A 36 2.04 -12.67 -0.22
N TYR A 37 0.99 -13.41 0.09
CA TYR A 37 0.83 -14.01 1.41
C TYR A 37 0.15 -15.36 1.27
N LYS A 38 0.38 -16.22 2.23
CA LYS A 38 -0.23 -17.55 2.24
C LYS A 38 -1.53 -17.52 3.03
N GLN A 39 -2.56 -18.07 2.43
CA GLN A 39 -3.88 -18.19 3.04
C GLN A 39 -4.32 -19.64 2.97
N THR A 40 -4.97 -20.13 4.02
CA THR A 40 -5.55 -21.47 4.03
C THR A 40 -7.05 -21.40 3.92
N LEU A 41 -7.63 -22.39 3.25
CA LEU A 41 -9.07 -22.59 3.19
C LEU A 41 -9.61 -23.33 4.43
N MET A 42 -8.71 -23.91 5.22
CA MET A 42 -9.07 -24.65 6.43
C MET A 42 -9.08 -23.70 7.62
N THR A 43 -10.28 -23.31 8.05
CA THR A 43 -10.43 -22.35 9.17
C THR A 43 -10.59 -23.05 10.52
N ASP A 44 -10.89 -24.37 10.53
CA ASP A 44 -11.16 -25.11 11.75
C ASP A 44 -9.92 -25.76 12.37
N CYS A 45 -8.77 -25.62 11.72
CA CYS A 45 -7.52 -26.21 12.18
C CYS A 45 -6.53 -25.14 12.61
N PRO A 46 -5.69 -25.42 13.63
CA PRO A 46 -4.54 -24.56 13.91
C PRO A 46 -3.64 -24.48 12.70
N LYS A 47 -2.99 -23.33 12.51
CA LYS A 47 -2.11 -23.12 11.36
C LYS A 47 -1.01 -24.16 11.24
N GLU A 48 -0.57 -24.70 12.37
CA GLU A 48 0.50 -25.70 12.45
C GLU A 48 0.08 -27.07 11.92
N GLU A 49 -1.22 -27.37 11.94
CA GLU A 49 -1.76 -28.65 11.49
C GLU A 49 -2.28 -28.61 10.07
N VAL A 50 -2.25 -27.46 9.42
CA VAL A 50 -2.73 -27.32 8.05
C VAL A 50 -1.74 -27.95 7.09
N PRO A 51 -2.16 -28.94 6.27
CA PRO A 51 -1.24 -29.55 5.31
C PRO A 51 -0.86 -28.58 4.20
N ASP A 52 0.29 -28.80 3.60
CA ASP A 52 0.84 -27.89 2.57
C ASP A 52 -0.10 -27.70 1.37
N TRP A 53 -0.85 -28.73 0.99
CA TRP A 53 -1.78 -28.64 -0.14
C TRP A 53 -2.97 -27.73 0.11
N ALA A 54 -3.28 -27.44 1.39
CA ALA A 54 -4.37 -26.54 1.76
C ALA A 54 -3.96 -25.07 1.76
N TRP A 55 -2.67 -24.77 1.64
CA TRP A 55 -2.17 -23.41 1.55
C TRP A 55 -2.17 -22.95 0.11
N GLN A 56 -2.62 -21.72 -0.11
CA GLN A 56 -2.55 -21.09 -1.41
C GLN A 56 -1.90 -19.72 -1.27
N THR A 57 -1.17 -19.31 -2.30
CA THR A 57 -0.59 -17.98 -2.36
C THR A 57 -1.59 -17.04 -2.99
N VAL A 58 -1.94 -15.99 -2.27
CA VAL A 58 -2.79 -14.92 -2.76
C VAL A 58 -2.01 -13.62 -2.74
N TYR A 59 -2.40 -12.69 -3.60
CA TYR A 59 -1.74 -11.39 -3.70
C TYR A 59 -2.72 -10.30 -3.36
N PHE A 60 -2.27 -9.33 -2.57
CA PHE A 60 -3.05 -8.13 -2.35
C PHE A 60 -2.23 -6.92 -2.78
N LYS A 61 -2.93 -5.90 -3.25
CA LYS A 61 -2.30 -4.65 -3.64
C LYS A 61 -2.21 -3.73 -2.45
N GLN A 62 -1.01 -3.25 -2.17
CA GLN A 62 -0.79 -2.22 -1.16
C GLN A 62 -0.40 -0.93 -1.86
N GLU A 63 -1.06 0.16 -1.48
CA GLU A 63 -0.82 1.47 -2.04
C GLU A 63 0.06 2.27 -1.09
N PHE A 64 1.05 2.94 -1.65
CA PHE A 64 1.94 3.82 -0.92
C PHE A 64 1.83 5.22 -1.48
N ASP A 65 1.56 6.18 -0.61
CA ASP A 65 1.46 7.58 -0.98
C ASP A 65 2.76 8.29 -0.65
N PHE A 66 3.20 9.19 -1.53
CA PHE A 66 4.41 9.97 -1.35
C PHE A 66 4.10 11.43 -1.63
N CYS A 67 4.56 12.34 -0.76
CA CYS A 67 4.37 13.77 -0.99
C CYS A 67 5.16 14.22 -2.21
N GLU A 68 4.78 15.38 -2.76
CA GLU A 68 5.44 15.94 -3.95
C GLU A 68 6.94 16.10 -3.74
N LYS A 69 7.35 16.59 -2.58
CA LYS A 69 8.78 16.77 -2.25
C LYS A 69 9.56 15.47 -2.34
N CYS A 70 9.00 14.38 -1.79
CA CYS A 70 9.64 13.07 -1.84
C CYS A 70 9.70 12.53 -3.26
N CYS A 71 8.67 12.74 -4.05
CA CYS A 71 8.66 12.34 -5.45
C CYS A 71 9.75 13.05 -6.25
N ILE A 72 9.92 14.33 -6.03
CA ILE A 72 10.97 15.13 -6.67
C ILE A 72 12.34 14.66 -6.22
N LYS A 73 12.51 14.45 -4.92
CA LYS A 73 13.78 13.99 -4.34
C LYS A 73 14.22 12.65 -4.90
N LYS A 74 13.27 11.75 -5.15
CA LYS A 74 13.55 10.42 -5.70
C LYS A 74 13.66 10.39 -7.22
N GLY A 75 13.43 11.51 -7.87
CA GLY A 75 13.51 11.60 -9.33
C GLY A 75 12.34 10.93 -10.05
N TRP A 76 11.22 10.77 -9.41
CA TRP A 76 10.03 10.16 -10.01
C TRP A 76 9.20 11.14 -10.83
N VAL A 77 9.49 12.41 -10.71
CA VAL A 77 8.76 13.49 -11.39
C VAL A 77 9.72 14.25 -12.30
#